data_b975f9233225b4e74c48e2e5ad4bdb32
#
_entry.id   b975f9233225b4e74c48e2e5ad4bdb32
#
_cell.length_a   1.000
_cell.length_b   1.000
_cell.length_c   1.000
_cell.angle_alpha   90.00
_cell.angle_beta   90.00
_cell.angle_gamma   90.00
#
_symmetry.space_group_name_H-M   'P 1'
#
loop_
_entity.id
_entity.type
_entity.pdbx_description
1 polymer ?
#
loop_
_entity_poly.entity_id
_entity_poly.type
_entity_poly.pdbx_seq_one_letter_code
_entity_poly.pdbx_strand_id
1 'polypeptide(L)'
;MPSLAPMLKKVLPGVVNISVKGKKDVQGFSLPDEFRFMFPGMGDAFGPSQPRQQEFRALGSGVIIDAAHGLVVTNNHVIDSADEIKVQLSDGREFDAKLVGKDAHTDLALLKLKEFKNLTQIDLADSDSLEVGDFAVAIGNPYGLGQTVTSGIVSALGRTGLNIENIENFIQTDAAINSGNSGGALINLNGQLIGI
;
A
#
# COMPACT_ATOMS: atom_id res chain seq x y z
N MET A 1 5.07 32.27 5.74
CA MET A 1 5.36 30.90 6.20
C MET A 1 6.19 30.21 5.14
N PRO A 2 7.18 29.41 5.51
CA PRO A 2 7.95 28.67 4.51
C PRO A 2 7.05 27.68 3.77
N SER A 3 7.30 27.49 2.47
CA SER A 3 6.56 26.57 1.61
C SER A 3 7.26 25.20 1.57
N LEU A 4 6.47 24.12 1.60
CA LEU A 4 6.97 22.76 1.37
C LEU A 4 7.16 22.43 -0.12
N ALA A 5 6.68 23.30 -1.02
CA ALA A 5 6.67 23.04 -2.45
C ALA A 5 8.04 22.70 -3.04
N PRO A 6 9.16 23.39 -2.68
CA PRO A 6 10.47 23.03 -3.22
C PRO A 6 10.93 21.62 -2.85
N MET A 7 10.69 21.21 -1.61
CA MET A 7 11.01 19.85 -1.15
C MET A 7 10.12 18.82 -1.84
N LEU A 8 8.81 19.09 -1.92
CA LEU A 8 7.85 18.18 -2.57
C LEU A 8 8.17 17.94 -4.04
N LYS A 9 8.59 18.95 -4.79
CA LYS A 9 9.02 18.78 -6.20
C LYS A 9 10.13 17.75 -6.36
N LYS A 10 10.99 17.59 -5.36
CA LYS A 10 12.09 16.61 -5.39
C LYS A 10 11.62 15.21 -5.07
N VAL A 11 10.67 15.03 -4.17
CA VAL A 11 10.26 13.73 -3.65
C VAL A 11 9.03 13.15 -4.33
N LEU A 12 8.11 13.97 -4.83
CA LEU A 12 6.89 13.52 -5.49
C LEU A 12 7.13 12.47 -6.59
N PRO A 13 8.16 12.59 -7.45
CA PRO A 13 8.44 11.55 -8.43
C PRO A 13 8.81 10.19 -7.86
N GLY A 14 9.17 10.12 -6.59
CA GLY A 14 9.46 8.87 -5.87
C GLY A 14 8.24 8.18 -5.27
N VAL A 15 7.07 8.83 -5.28
CA VAL A 15 5.81 8.26 -4.82
C VAL A 15 5.01 7.79 -6.02
N VAL A 16 4.64 6.51 -6.03
CA VAL A 16 4.03 5.85 -7.16
C VAL A 16 2.63 5.33 -6.83
N ASN A 17 1.83 5.10 -7.88
CA ASN A 17 0.58 4.37 -7.80
C ASN A 17 0.83 2.88 -8.02
N ILE A 18 0.17 2.04 -7.23
CA ILE A 18 0.21 0.59 -7.38
C ILE A 18 -1.18 0.09 -7.71
N SER A 19 -1.29 -0.64 -8.80
CA SER A 19 -2.50 -1.37 -9.15
C SER A 19 -2.21 -2.86 -9.19
N VAL A 20 -3.11 -3.64 -8.59
CA VAL A 20 -3.01 -5.09 -8.53
C VAL A 20 -4.25 -5.73 -9.11
N LYS A 21 -4.05 -6.87 -9.74
CA LYS A 21 -5.11 -7.78 -10.17
C LYS A 21 -4.87 -9.13 -9.55
N GLY A 22 -5.93 -9.79 -9.14
CA GLY A 22 -5.86 -11.13 -8.59
C GLY A 22 -7.19 -11.84 -8.73
N LYS A 23 -7.20 -13.12 -8.36
CA LYS A 23 -8.39 -13.96 -8.34
C LYS A 23 -8.62 -14.42 -6.91
N LYS A 24 -9.82 -14.21 -6.41
CA LYS A 24 -10.26 -14.76 -5.12
C LYS A 24 -11.28 -15.86 -5.36
N ASP A 25 -11.13 -16.96 -4.64
CA ASP A 25 -12.14 -17.99 -4.58
C ASP A 25 -13.33 -17.46 -3.79
N VAL A 26 -14.44 -17.21 -4.46
CA VAL A 26 -15.69 -16.89 -3.80
C VAL A 26 -16.32 -18.23 -3.45
N GLN A 27 -16.36 -18.56 -2.16
CA GLN A 27 -17.18 -19.67 -1.69
C GLN A 27 -18.65 -19.33 -2.04
N GLY A 28 -19.20 -20.07 -2.99
CA GLY A 28 -20.61 -19.99 -3.30
C GLY A 28 -21.43 -20.26 -2.03
N PHE A 29 -22.46 -19.47 -1.81
CA PHE A 29 -23.40 -19.69 -0.75
C PHE A 29 -24.03 -21.09 -0.93
N SER A 30 -23.52 -22.06 -0.22
CA SER A 30 -24.16 -23.38 -0.13
C SER A 30 -25.24 -23.26 0.94
N LEU A 31 -26.49 -23.45 0.50
CA LEU A 31 -27.59 -23.62 1.45
C LEU A 31 -27.26 -24.82 2.35
N PRO A 32 -27.45 -24.69 3.68
CA PRO A 32 -27.33 -25.82 4.59
C PRO A 32 -28.17 -26.99 4.09
N ASP A 33 -27.66 -28.21 4.24
CA ASP A 33 -28.34 -29.42 3.77
C ASP A 33 -29.78 -29.56 4.27
N GLU A 34 -30.10 -28.94 5.42
CA GLU A 34 -31.44 -28.88 6.00
C GLU A 34 -32.44 -28.13 5.11
N PHE A 35 -32.00 -27.20 4.28
CA PHE A 35 -32.88 -26.48 3.35
C PHE A 35 -33.10 -27.21 2.03
N ARG A 36 -32.25 -28.19 1.68
CA ARG A 36 -32.41 -29.02 0.48
C ARG A 36 -33.64 -29.94 0.57
N PHE A 37 -34.00 -30.33 1.78
CA PHE A 37 -35.20 -31.15 2.03
C PHE A 37 -36.54 -30.41 1.86
N MET A 38 -36.54 -29.07 2.02
CA MET A 38 -37.76 -28.26 1.93
C MET A 38 -38.20 -27.92 0.51
N PHE A 39 -37.30 -28.10 -0.48
CA PHE A 39 -37.57 -27.79 -1.89
C PHE A 39 -37.10 -28.91 -2.80
N PRO A 40 -37.73 -30.09 -2.81
CA PRO A 40 -37.41 -31.17 -3.72
C PRO A 40 -37.80 -30.74 -5.15
N GLY A 41 -36.83 -30.57 -6.02
CA GLY A 41 -37.00 -30.12 -7.41
C GLY A 41 -36.24 -28.87 -7.77
N MET A 42 -35.70 -28.12 -6.81
CA MET A 42 -34.81 -27.00 -7.04
C MET A 42 -33.30 -27.39 -7.00
N GLY A 43 -33.01 -28.67 -6.77
CA GLY A 43 -31.64 -29.18 -6.64
C GLY A 43 -30.76 -28.97 -7.88
N ASP A 44 -31.36 -28.91 -9.05
CA ASP A 44 -30.60 -28.69 -10.32
C ASP A 44 -30.40 -27.22 -10.65
N ALA A 45 -31.16 -26.31 -10.04
CA ALA A 45 -30.95 -24.87 -10.20
C ALA A 45 -29.88 -24.32 -9.25
N PHE A 46 -29.59 -25.04 -8.16
CA PHE A 46 -28.55 -24.73 -7.17
C PHE A 46 -27.58 -25.93 -7.04
N GLY A 47 -27.11 -26.44 -8.17
CA GLY A 47 -26.06 -27.46 -8.20
C GLY A 47 -24.86 -27.01 -7.35
N PRO A 48 -23.95 -27.94 -6.97
CA PRO A 48 -22.77 -27.57 -6.20
C PRO A 48 -22.07 -26.43 -6.95
N SER A 49 -22.16 -25.23 -6.36
CA SER A 49 -21.53 -24.07 -6.91
C SER A 49 -20.02 -24.36 -6.91
N GLN A 50 -19.50 -24.64 -8.11
CA GLN A 50 -18.06 -24.65 -8.30
C GLN A 50 -17.53 -23.34 -7.77
N PRO A 51 -16.43 -23.35 -7.01
CA PRO A 51 -15.81 -22.12 -6.56
C PRO A 51 -15.55 -21.26 -7.78
N ARG A 52 -16.31 -20.17 -7.92
CA ARG A 52 -16.11 -19.21 -8.99
C ARG A 52 -14.94 -18.35 -8.57
N GLN A 53 -13.87 -18.38 -9.32
CA GLN A 53 -12.80 -17.42 -9.18
C GLN A 53 -13.31 -16.06 -9.66
N GLN A 54 -13.33 -15.09 -8.76
CA GLN A 54 -13.69 -13.72 -9.08
C GLN A 54 -12.42 -12.89 -9.17
N GLU A 55 -12.26 -12.18 -10.28
CA GLU A 55 -11.18 -11.19 -10.41
C GLU A 55 -11.44 -10.03 -9.45
N PHE A 56 -10.41 -9.61 -8.75
CA PHE A 56 -10.42 -8.39 -7.97
C PHE A 56 -9.32 -7.44 -8.44
N ARG A 57 -9.55 -6.15 -8.19
CA ARG A 57 -8.58 -5.09 -8.43
C ARG A 57 -8.43 -4.29 -7.15
N ALA A 58 -7.20 -3.96 -6.81
CA ALA A 58 -6.90 -3.07 -5.70
C ALA A 58 -5.93 -1.98 -6.15
N LEU A 59 -6.04 -0.84 -5.50
CA LEU A 59 -5.20 0.34 -5.74
C LEU A 59 -4.55 0.76 -4.44
N GLY A 60 -3.34 1.26 -4.54
CA GLY A 60 -2.59 1.80 -3.42
C GLY A 60 -1.47 2.70 -3.90
N SER A 61 -0.63 3.07 -2.98
CA SER A 61 0.56 3.87 -3.23
C SER A 61 1.81 3.07 -2.92
N GLY A 62 2.95 3.54 -3.39
CA GLY A 62 4.26 2.96 -3.11
C GLY A 62 5.34 4.03 -3.14
N VAL A 63 6.52 3.66 -2.68
CA VAL A 63 7.68 4.53 -2.58
C VAL A 63 8.89 3.86 -3.21
N ILE A 64 9.55 4.54 -4.14
CA ILE A 64 10.80 4.09 -4.72
C ILE A 64 11.92 4.35 -3.70
N ILE A 65 12.51 3.29 -3.15
CA ILE A 65 13.57 3.38 -2.15
C ILE A 65 14.96 3.10 -2.71
N ASP A 66 15.05 2.51 -3.88
CA ASP A 66 16.30 2.22 -4.57
C ASP A 66 16.10 2.36 -6.09
N ALA A 67 16.56 3.48 -6.64
CA ALA A 67 16.43 3.77 -8.06
C ALA A 67 17.35 2.91 -8.93
N ALA A 68 18.52 2.51 -8.40
CA ALA A 68 19.49 1.71 -9.13
C ALA A 68 19.00 0.27 -9.33
N HIS A 69 18.25 -0.28 -8.38
CA HIS A 69 17.76 -1.65 -8.42
C HIS A 69 16.23 -1.75 -8.68
N GLY A 70 15.55 -0.61 -8.81
CA GLY A 70 14.12 -0.58 -9.08
C GLY A 70 13.26 -1.13 -7.93
N LEU A 71 13.63 -0.86 -6.68
CA LEU A 71 12.92 -1.35 -5.51
C LEU A 71 11.87 -0.35 -5.06
N VAL A 72 10.67 -0.86 -4.82
CA VAL A 72 9.50 -0.11 -4.36
C VAL A 72 8.95 -0.77 -3.10
N VAL A 73 8.70 0.02 -2.07
CA VAL A 73 8.03 -0.41 -0.85
C VAL A 73 6.56 0.03 -0.87
N THR A 74 5.69 -0.84 -0.41
CA THR A 74 4.26 -0.58 -0.23
C THR A 74 3.75 -1.35 0.99
N ASN A 75 2.46 -1.26 1.29
CA ASN A 75 1.86 -2.10 2.31
C ASN A 75 1.55 -3.51 1.80
N ASN A 76 1.71 -4.49 2.68
CA ASN A 76 1.40 -5.88 2.36
C ASN A 76 -0.09 -6.06 1.99
N HIS A 77 -1.00 -5.38 2.66
CA HIS A 77 -2.44 -5.49 2.36
C HIS A 77 -2.81 -4.99 0.96
N VAL A 78 -2.00 -4.10 0.35
CA VAL A 78 -2.22 -3.61 -1.02
C VAL A 78 -1.97 -4.70 -2.04
N ILE A 79 -0.95 -5.54 -1.82
CA ILE A 79 -0.50 -6.56 -2.79
C ILE A 79 -0.96 -7.98 -2.43
N ASP A 80 -1.69 -8.14 -1.35
CA ASP A 80 -2.11 -9.47 -0.88
C ASP A 80 -2.96 -10.18 -1.94
N SER A 81 -2.62 -11.44 -2.21
CA SER A 81 -3.25 -12.29 -3.23
C SER A 81 -3.17 -11.72 -4.67
N ALA A 82 -2.23 -10.83 -4.95
CA ALA A 82 -2.04 -10.28 -6.29
C ALA A 82 -1.36 -11.29 -7.23
N ASP A 83 -1.94 -11.47 -8.41
CA ASP A 83 -1.32 -12.25 -9.51
C ASP A 83 -0.50 -11.34 -10.43
N GLU A 84 -0.92 -10.09 -10.56
CA GLU A 84 -0.29 -9.08 -11.41
C GLU A 84 -0.19 -7.76 -10.66
N ILE A 85 0.99 -7.15 -10.68
CA ILE A 85 1.29 -5.88 -10.02
C ILE A 85 1.83 -4.92 -11.06
N LYS A 86 1.20 -3.75 -11.18
CA LYS A 86 1.67 -2.64 -12.01
C LYS A 86 1.95 -1.42 -11.16
N VAL A 87 3.03 -0.74 -11.49
CA VAL A 87 3.47 0.48 -10.83
C VAL A 87 3.47 1.61 -11.83
N GLN A 88 2.71 2.67 -11.54
CA GLN A 88 2.64 3.87 -12.37
C GLN A 88 3.34 5.03 -11.65
N LEU A 89 4.28 5.67 -12.34
CA LEU A 89 4.98 6.85 -11.86
C LEU A 89 4.12 8.10 -12.06
N SER A 90 4.47 9.16 -11.35
CA SER A 90 3.79 10.46 -11.44
C SER A 90 3.85 11.10 -12.84
N ASP A 91 4.83 10.72 -13.65
CA ASP A 91 4.96 11.17 -15.05
C ASP A 91 4.16 10.31 -16.05
N GLY A 92 3.42 9.30 -15.58
CA GLY A 92 2.59 8.44 -16.41
C GLY A 92 3.25 7.15 -16.88
N ARG A 93 4.55 6.96 -16.69
CA ARG A 93 5.22 5.72 -17.05
C ARG A 93 4.72 4.56 -16.19
N GLU A 94 4.50 3.41 -16.80
CA GLU A 94 4.10 2.18 -16.13
C GLU A 94 5.16 1.11 -16.23
N PHE A 95 5.32 0.35 -15.16
CA PHE A 95 6.22 -0.81 -15.09
C PHE A 95 5.51 -1.99 -14.46
N ASP A 96 5.78 -3.17 -15.00
CA ASP A 96 5.43 -4.40 -14.29
C ASP A 96 6.35 -4.58 -13.10
N ALA A 97 5.84 -5.15 -12.03
CA ALA A 97 6.59 -5.42 -10.82
C ALA A 97 6.35 -6.84 -10.34
N LYS A 98 7.33 -7.37 -9.62
CA LYS A 98 7.19 -8.64 -8.92
C LYS A 98 7.42 -8.46 -7.42
N LEU A 99 6.75 -9.27 -6.64
CA LEU A 99 6.96 -9.33 -5.20
C LEU A 99 8.32 -9.98 -4.90
N VAL A 100 9.17 -9.25 -4.17
CA VAL A 100 10.49 -9.74 -3.72
C VAL A 100 10.38 -10.29 -2.30
N GLY A 101 9.63 -9.62 -1.44
CA GLY A 101 9.43 -10.02 -0.07
C GLY A 101 8.25 -9.30 0.56
N LYS A 102 7.72 -9.87 1.63
CA LYS A 102 6.62 -9.29 2.39
C LYS A 102 6.74 -9.67 3.86
N ASP A 103 6.22 -8.80 4.70
CA ASP A 103 6.07 -9.03 6.12
C ASP A 103 4.67 -8.60 6.56
N ALA A 104 3.85 -9.58 6.93
CA ALA A 104 2.50 -9.33 7.39
C ALA A 104 2.45 -8.64 8.76
N HIS A 105 3.46 -8.83 9.60
CA HIS A 105 3.51 -8.22 10.93
C HIS A 105 3.72 -6.71 10.88
N THR A 106 4.58 -6.25 9.97
CA THR A 106 4.82 -4.82 9.75
C THR A 106 3.93 -4.22 8.66
N ASP A 107 3.15 -5.05 7.97
CA ASP A 107 2.35 -4.67 6.81
C ASP A 107 3.18 -4.04 5.69
N LEU A 108 4.40 -4.52 5.48
CA LEU A 108 5.29 -4.05 4.42
C LEU A 108 5.47 -5.10 3.32
N ALA A 109 5.63 -4.63 2.11
CA ALA A 109 6.00 -5.45 0.95
C ALA A 109 7.05 -4.74 0.11
N LEU A 110 7.97 -5.51 -0.44
CA LEU A 110 9.03 -5.05 -1.33
C LEU A 110 8.78 -5.58 -2.73
N LEU A 111 8.70 -4.67 -3.68
CA LEU A 111 8.51 -4.95 -5.09
C LEU A 111 9.76 -4.60 -5.87
N LYS A 112 9.98 -5.32 -6.96
CA LYS A 112 11.02 -5.00 -7.94
C LYS A 112 10.39 -4.70 -9.29
N LEU A 113 10.70 -3.52 -9.84
CA LEU A 113 10.27 -3.11 -11.17
C LEU A 113 11.04 -3.88 -12.24
N LYS A 114 10.36 -4.16 -13.36
CA LYS A 114 10.96 -4.77 -14.55
C LYS A 114 11.23 -3.68 -15.60
N GLU A 115 12.37 -3.80 -16.28
CA GLU A 115 12.75 -2.93 -17.40
C GLU A 115 12.67 -1.43 -17.08
N PHE A 116 13.05 -1.05 -15.87
CA PHE A 116 12.97 0.31 -15.37
C PHE A 116 14.16 1.16 -15.81
N LYS A 117 13.96 2.48 -15.85
CA LYS A 117 15.02 3.49 -16.04
C LYS A 117 14.57 4.86 -15.51
N ASN A 118 15.55 5.71 -15.18
CA ASN A 118 15.32 7.09 -14.77
C ASN A 118 14.31 7.23 -13.63
N LEU A 119 14.54 6.50 -12.55
CA LEU A 119 13.71 6.55 -11.34
C LEU A 119 14.26 7.61 -10.38
N THR A 120 13.35 8.18 -9.59
CA THR A 120 13.68 9.04 -8.46
C THR A 120 13.46 8.25 -7.18
N GLN A 121 14.51 8.12 -6.35
CA GLN A 121 14.39 7.46 -5.05
C GLN A 121 14.13 8.47 -3.94
N ILE A 122 13.46 8.02 -2.89
CA ILE A 122 13.35 8.71 -1.62
C ILE A 122 14.28 8.03 -0.64
N ASP A 123 15.24 8.80 -0.11
CA ASP A 123 16.22 8.27 0.82
C ASP A 123 15.58 7.98 2.18
N LEU A 124 16.09 6.97 2.87
CA LEU A 124 15.65 6.62 4.20
C LEU A 124 16.22 7.60 5.21
N ALA A 125 15.38 8.08 6.14
CA ALA A 125 15.85 8.80 7.30
C ALA A 125 16.41 7.84 8.35
N ASP A 126 17.24 8.38 9.25
CA ASP A 126 17.60 7.67 10.47
C ASP A 126 16.43 7.73 11.45
N SER A 127 15.72 6.61 11.59
CA SER A 127 14.55 6.54 12.48
C SER A 127 14.92 6.64 13.97
N ASP A 128 16.17 6.38 14.35
CA ASP A 128 16.63 6.54 15.73
C ASP A 128 16.74 8.01 16.13
N SER A 129 16.85 8.92 15.16
CA SER A 129 16.88 10.37 15.40
C SER A 129 15.49 11.02 15.39
N LEU A 130 14.42 10.27 15.10
CA LEU A 130 13.07 10.78 15.05
C LEU A 130 12.53 11.09 16.45
N GLU A 131 11.98 12.30 16.62
CA GLU A 131 11.45 12.77 17.90
C GLU A 131 9.98 13.18 17.76
N VAL A 132 9.24 13.04 18.85
CA VAL A 132 7.87 13.60 18.96
C VAL A 132 7.95 15.12 18.78
N GLY A 133 7.07 15.65 17.92
CA GLY A 133 7.08 17.05 17.52
C GLY A 133 7.77 17.33 16.19
N ASP A 134 8.54 16.39 15.65
CA ASP A 134 9.10 16.52 14.31
C ASP A 134 8.00 16.61 13.26
N PHE A 135 8.19 17.46 12.25
CA PHE A 135 7.26 17.56 11.15
C PHE A 135 7.21 16.24 10.34
N ALA A 136 5.99 15.84 9.96
CA ALA A 136 5.73 14.70 9.12
C ALA A 136 4.82 15.12 7.96
N VAL A 137 5.16 14.65 6.77
CA VAL A 137 4.38 14.90 5.54
C VAL A 137 4.01 13.56 4.94
N ALA A 138 2.71 13.31 4.79
CA ALA A 138 2.20 12.10 4.17
C ALA A 138 1.88 12.35 2.70
N ILE A 139 2.36 11.48 1.83
CA ILE A 139 2.18 11.58 0.38
C ILE A 139 1.63 10.28 -0.14
N GLY A 140 0.50 10.34 -0.83
CA GLY A 140 -0.10 9.21 -1.52
C GLY A 140 -0.38 9.51 -2.99
N ASN A 141 -0.55 8.46 -3.78
CA ASN A 141 -0.93 8.54 -5.19
C ASN A 141 -1.89 7.39 -5.55
N PRO A 142 -3.06 7.34 -4.91
CA PRO A 142 -3.92 6.15 -4.94
C PRO A 142 -4.53 5.84 -6.30
N TYR A 143 -4.67 6.84 -7.17
CA TYR A 143 -5.38 6.69 -8.44
C TYR A 143 -4.51 7.01 -9.66
N GLY A 144 -3.26 7.38 -9.47
CA GLY A 144 -2.40 7.83 -10.57
C GLY A 144 -2.84 9.15 -11.24
N LEU A 145 -3.91 9.76 -10.74
CA LEU A 145 -4.50 10.99 -11.29
C LEU A 145 -3.97 12.26 -10.62
N GLY A 146 -3.20 12.10 -9.57
CA GLY A 146 -2.64 13.20 -8.79
C GLY A 146 -2.24 12.74 -7.41
N GLN A 147 -1.22 13.35 -6.89
CA GLN A 147 -0.70 13.03 -5.56
C GLN A 147 -1.44 13.86 -4.51
N THR A 148 -1.73 13.25 -3.36
CA THR A 148 -2.27 13.91 -2.19
C THR A 148 -1.17 14.13 -1.18
N VAL A 149 -1.13 15.31 -0.57
CA VAL A 149 -0.15 15.69 0.43
C VAL A 149 -0.88 16.21 1.66
N THR A 150 -0.58 15.63 2.80
CA THR A 150 -1.03 16.10 4.11
C THR A 150 0.17 16.31 5.02
N SER A 151 0.05 17.16 6.01
CA SER A 151 1.14 17.44 6.94
C SER A 151 0.65 17.48 8.37
N GLY A 152 1.54 17.16 9.27
CA GLY A 152 1.33 17.18 10.70
C GLY A 152 2.66 17.01 11.42
N ILE A 153 2.62 16.43 12.59
CA ILE A 153 3.80 16.15 13.39
C ILE A 153 3.82 14.67 13.82
N VAL A 154 4.98 14.19 14.22
CA VAL A 154 5.11 12.93 14.94
C VAL A 154 4.50 13.11 16.32
N SER A 155 3.42 12.40 16.61
CA SER A 155 2.66 12.54 17.87
C SER A 155 3.13 11.54 18.93
N ALA A 156 3.55 10.36 18.51
CA ALA A 156 4.10 9.32 19.37
C ALA A 156 5.00 8.37 18.60
N LEU A 157 5.93 7.77 19.30
CA LEU A 157 6.87 6.77 18.78
C LEU A 157 6.79 5.48 19.58
N GLY A 158 7.11 4.37 18.90
CA GLY A 158 7.33 3.08 19.56
C GLY A 158 6.15 2.59 20.39
N ARG A 159 4.91 2.92 20.01
CA ARG A 159 3.74 2.42 20.72
C ARG A 159 3.59 0.93 20.51
N THR A 160 3.99 0.19 21.55
CA THR A 160 3.71 -1.22 21.73
C THR A 160 2.44 -1.36 22.58
N GLY A 161 1.61 -2.35 22.32
CA GLY A 161 0.54 -2.71 23.25
C GLY A 161 -0.85 -2.17 22.95
N LEU A 162 -1.14 -1.77 21.73
CA LEU A 162 -2.52 -1.47 21.31
C LEU A 162 -3.38 -2.73 21.08
N ASN A 163 -2.94 -3.92 21.51
CA ASN A 163 -3.62 -5.21 21.35
C ASN A 163 -4.11 -5.51 19.91
N ILE A 164 -3.60 -4.82 18.95
CA ILE A 164 -3.77 -5.11 17.53
C ILE A 164 -2.59 -5.98 17.14
N GLU A 165 -2.77 -7.29 17.36
CA GLU A 165 -1.92 -8.37 16.85
C GLU A 165 -0.43 -8.01 16.59
N ASN A 166 0.37 -7.92 17.68
CA ASN A 166 1.84 -7.90 17.64
C ASN A 166 2.52 -6.88 16.69
N ILE A 167 1.86 -5.80 16.34
CA ILE A 167 2.48 -4.77 15.51
C ILE A 167 3.22 -3.79 16.43
N GLU A 168 4.54 -3.83 16.35
CA GLU A 168 5.44 -3.01 17.15
C GLU A 168 6.07 -1.88 16.31
N ASN A 169 6.43 -0.78 16.95
CA ASN A 169 7.17 0.35 16.41
C ASN A 169 6.41 1.25 15.41
N PHE A 170 5.12 1.48 15.63
CA PHE A 170 4.40 2.47 14.85
C PHE A 170 4.82 3.90 15.18
N ILE A 171 4.88 4.72 14.12
CA ILE A 171 4.91 6.17 14.23
C ILE A 171 3.47 6.66 14.22
N GLN A 172 3.06 7.36 15.26
CA GLN A 172 1.77 8.04 15.29
C GLN A 172 1.94 9.48 14.80
N THR A 173 1.05 9.93 13.92
CA THR A 173 1.04 11.31 13.40
C THR A 173 -0.39 11.85 13.37
N ASP A 174 -0.52 13.16 13.46
CA ASP A 174 -1.78 13.88 13.25
C ASP A 174 -1.95 14.38 11.79
N ALA A 175 -0.97 14.11 10.92
CA ALA A 175 -1.17 14.24 9.48
C ALA A 175 -2.38 13.39 9.04
N ALA A 176 -3.26 13.96 8.23
CA ALA A 176 -4.46 13.23 7.80
C ALA A 176 -4.08 11.99 6.99
N ILE A 177 -4.46 10.83 7.50
CA ILE A 177 -4.25 9.53 6.86
C ILE A 177 -5.62 8.98 6.47
N ASN A 178 -5.72 8.52 5.23
CA ASN A 178 -6.92 7.88 4.68
C ASN A 178 -6.53 6.74 3.74
N SER A 179 -7.51 6.03 3.21
CA SER A 179 -7.27 4.91 2.29
C SER A 179 -6.46 5.28 1.04
N GLY A 180 -6.43 6.57 0.67
CA GLY A 180 -5.65 7.07 -0.45
C GLY A 180 -4.14 7.14 -0.19
N ASN A 181 -3.72 7.13 1.07
CA ASN A 181 -2.30 7.22 1.44
C ASN A 181 -1.66 5.84 1.69
N SER A 182 -2.44 4.76 1.72
CA SER A 182 -1.92 3.41 2.01
C SER A 182 -0.77 3.02 1.09
N GLY A 183 0.37 2.68 1.68
CA GLY A 183 1.61 2.36 0.98
C GLY A 183 2.39 3.58 0.50
N GLY A 184 1.89 4.79 0.73
CA GLY A 184 2.57 6.04 0.41
C GLY A 184 3.68 6.40 1.40
N ALA A 185 4.33 7.51 1.17
CA ALA A 185 5.47 7.96 1.95
C ALA A 185 5.04 8.83 3.13
N LEU A 186 5.60 8.56 4.31
CA LEU A 186 5.68 9.51 5.39
C LEU A 186 7.12 10.04 5.43
N ILE A 187 7.30 11.33 5.22
CA ILE A 187 8.62 11.97 5.09
C ILE A 187 8.82 13.09 6.11
N ASN A 188 10.09 13.41 6.36
CA ASN A 188 10.49 14.57 7.13
C ASN A 188 10.63 15.83 6.23
N LEU A 189 11.00 16.97 6.80
CA LEU A 189 11.21 18.22 6.05
C LEU A 189 12.40 18.19 5.09
N ASN A 190 13.32 17.25 5.27
CA ASN A 190 14.45 17.02 4.36
C ASN A 190 14.07 16.12 3.16
N GLY A 191 12.82 15.69 3.08
CA GLY A 191 12.36 14.77 2.04
C GLY A 191 12.84 13.33 2.22
N GLN A 192 13.21 12.95 3.43
CA GLN A 192 13.65 11.59 3.76
C GLN A 192 12.48 10.77 4.31
N LEU A 193 12.45 9.50 3.96
CA LEU A 193 11.41 8.56 4.37
C LEU A 193 11.55 8.21 5.86
N ILE A 194 10.49 8.42 6.63
CA ILE A 194 10.40 8.04 8.04
C ILE A 194 9.41 6.89 8.28
N GLY A 195 8.51 6.64 7.35
CA GLY A 195 7.52 5.55 7.44
C GLY A 195 6.74 5.34 6.14
N ILE A 196 5.94 4.27 6.15
CA ILE A 196 5.07 3.84 5.05
C ILE A 196 3.63 3.69 5.58
#